data_ff72c3556123ea21bbab7531d8594e1b
#
_entry.id   ff72c3556123ea21bbab7531d8594e1b
#
_cell.length_a   1.000
_cell.length_b   1.000
_cell.length_c   1.000
_cell.angle_alpha   90.00
_cell.angle_beta   90.00
_cell.angle_gamma   90.00
#
_symmetry.space_group_name_H-M   'P 1'
#
loop_
_entity.id
_entity.type
_entity.pdbx_description
1 polymer ?
#
loop_
_entity_poly.entity_id
_entity_poly.type
_entity_poly.pdbx_seq_one_letter_code
_entity_poly.pdbx_strand_id
1 'polypeptide(L)'
;NIGLVTFLVLNKPPHMPPPRMGMNEQEPKRIIIEKLHFNENQIAQYESLIDEHKQKMQLLTDNFKQTKNNLYNTLADDNDVTKDSLINQLAVLQSKIESTHYNHFIAIKKICFPNQLANFNELSKELSTFFSPDKKNRNQPQD
;
A
#
# COMPACT_ATOMS: atom_id res chain seq x y z
N ASN A 1 19.27 -38.74 -13.61
CA ASN A 1 18.66 -37.59 -12.89
C ASN A 1 19.65 -36.54 -12.39
N ILE A 2 20.93 -36.68 -12.68
CA ILE A 2 21.95 -35.65 -12.34
C ILE A 2 21.89 -34.46 -13.28
N GLY A 3 21.39 -34.62 -14.51
CA GLY A 3 21.30 -33.56 -15.52
C GLY A 3 20.22 -32.47 -15.21
N LEU A 4 19.16 -32.82 -14.48
CA LEU A 4 18.08 -31.86 -14.16
C LEU A 4 18.47 -30.88 -13.06
N VAL A 5 19.30 -31.33 -12.11
CA VAL A 5 19.76 -30.49 -11.00
C VAL A 5 20.80 -29.45 -11.50
N THR A 6 21.65 -29.86 -12.45
CA THR A 6 22.68 -28.97 -13.01
C THR A 6 22.07 -27.85 -13.86
N PHE A 7 20.93 -28.09 -14.54
CA PHE A 7 20.22 -27.07 -15.32
C PHE A 7 19.62 -25.97 -14.45
N LEU A 8 19.13 -26.33 -13.26
CA LEU A 8 18.54 -25.37 -12.30
C LEU A 8 19.60 -24.49 -11.60
N VAL A 9 20.85 -24.98 -11.49
CA VAL A 9 21.92 -24.21 -10.84
C VAL A 9 22.61 -23.24 -11.81
N LEU A 10 22.63 -23.54 -13.10
CA LEU A 10 23.27 -22.70 -14.12
C LEU A 10 22.38 -21.59 -14.69
N ASN A 11 21.07 -21.75 -14.60
CA ASN A 11 20.08 -20.70 -14.95
C ASN A 11 19.58 -19.96 -13.71
N LYS A 12 20.48 -19.36 -12.94
CA LYS A 12 20.05 -18.28 -12.02
C LYS A 12 19.45 -17.17 -12.88
N PRO A 13 18.14 -16.84 -12.71
CA PRO A 13 17.62 -15.66 -13.36
C PRO A 13 18.48 -14.45 -12.92
N PRO A 14 18.76 -13.49 -13.82
CA PRO A 14 19.49 -12.32 -13.44
C PRO A 14 18.86 -11.75 -12.18
N HIS A 15 19.68 -11.41 -11.19
CA HIS A 15 19.22 -10.72 -9.99
C HIS A 15 18.46 -9.48 -10.45
N MET A 16 17.14 -9.57 -10.55
CA MET A 16 16.33 -8.37 -10.56
C MET A 16 16.62 -7.67 -9.25
N PRO A 17 17.14 -6.44 -9.27
CA PRO A 17 17.20 -5.65 -8.05
C PRO A 17 15.79 -5.67 -7.48
N PRO A 18 15.63 -5.79 -6.14
CA PRO A 18 14.31 -5.71 -5.54
C PRO A 18 13.66 -4.44 -6.08
N PRO A 19 12.36 -4.48 -6.43
CA PRO A 19 11.68 -3.28 -6.88
C PRO A 19 12.01 -2.21 -5.85
N ARG A 20 12.66 -1.15 -6.30
CA ARG A 20 12.89 0.01 -5.45
C ARG A 20 11.52 0.51 -5.03
N MET A 21 11.04 0.04 -3.89
CA MET A 21 10.05 0.72 -3.07
C MET A 21 10.72 1.96 -2.48
N GLY A 22 11.12 2.83 -3.34
CA GLY A 22 11.60 4.15 -3.09
C GLY A 22 10.77 5.09 -3.93
N MET A 23 9.45 5.05 -3.82
CA MET A 23 8.70 6.27 -3.94
C MET A 23 9.18 7.11 -2.76
N ASN A 24 9.97 8.13 -3.07
CA ASN A 24 10.37 9.14 -2.11
C ASN A 24 9.08 9.58 -1.40
N GLU A 25 8.91 9.28 -0.11
CA GLU A 25 7.69 9.58 0.66
C GLU A 25 7.32 11.07 0.56
N GLN A 26 8.26 11.91 0.17
CA GLN A 26 8.09 13.32 -0.07
C GLN A 26 7.31 13.64 -1.36
N GLU A 27 7.29 12.76 -2.35
CA GLU A 27 6.65 13.03 -3.64
C GLU A 27 5.12 13.03 -3.56
N PRO A 28 4.45 12.02 -2.96
CA PRO A 28 3.01 12.06 -2.73
C PRO A 28 2.57 13.21 -1.84
N LYS A 29 3.35 13.53 -0.79
CA LYS A 29 3.09 14.68 0.09
C LYS A 29 3.09 16.00 -0.69
N ARG A 30 4.13 16.23 -1.50
CA ARG A 30 4.26 17.45 -2.32
C ARG A 30 3.11 17.59 -3.30
N ILE A 31 2.73 16.51 -3.99
CA ILE A 31 1.63 16.51 -4.95
C ILE A 31 0.31 16.95 -4.30
N ILE A 32 0.00 16.44 -3.11
CA ILE A 32 -1.22 16.81 -2.37
C ILE A 32 -1.20 18.28 -1.95
N ILE A 33 -0.07 18.77 -1.41
CA ILE A 33 0.10 20.17 -1.02
C ILE A 33 -0.11 21.10 -2.22
N GLU A 34 0.51 20.80 -3.35
CA GLU A 34 0.41 21.59 -4.58
C GLU A 34 -1.00 21.55 -5.17
N LYS A 35 -1.62 20.37 -5.30
CA LYS A 35 -2.97 20.22 -5.85
C LYS A 35 -4.04 20.89 -5.01
N LEU A 36 -3.92 20.84 -3.70
CA LEU A 36 -4.89 21.43 -2.78
C LEU A 36 -4.56 22.89 -2.44
N HIS A 37 -3.42 23.41 -2.89
CA HIS A 37 -2.96 24.79 -2.58
C HIS A 37 -2.94 25.08 -1.07
N PHE A 38 -2.35 24.14 -0.28
CA PHE A 38 -2.28 24.28 1.16
C PHE A 38 -1.38 25.45 1.59
N ASN A 39 -1.86 26.25 2.53
CA ASN A 39 -1.04 27.26 3.20
C ASN A 39 -0.16 26.61 4.30
N GLU A 40 0.74 27.37 4.89
CA GLU A 40 1.69 26.87 5.90
C GLU A 40 1.01 26.18 7.10
N ASN A 41 -0.12 26.74 7.58
CA ASN A 41 -0.85 26.15 8.69
C ASN A 41 -1.51 24.82 8.29
N GLN A 42 -2.08 24.72 7.09
CA GLN A 42 -2.63 23.48 6.56
C GLN A 42 -1.54 22.44 6.30
N ILE A 43 -0.36 22.86 5.86
CA ILE A 43 0.80 21.95 5.67
C ILE A 43 1.19 21.35 7.02
N ALA A 44 1.30 22.14 8.09
CA ALA A 44 1.61 21.63 9.43
C ALA A 44 0.58 20.62 9.94
N GLN A 45 -0.71 20.88 9.73
CA GLN A 45 -1.79 19.95 10.07
C GLN A 45 -1.70 18.67 9.22
N TYR A 46 -1.42 18.79 7.93
CA TYR A 46 -1.29 17.64 7.04
C TYR A 46 -0.08 16.77 7.39
N GLU A 47 1.04 17.35 7.81
CA GLU A 47 2.20 16.60 8.30
C GLU A 47 1.85 15.74 9.52
N SER A 48 1.09 16.29 10.46
CA SER A 48 0.61 15.53 11.62
C SER A 48 -0.31 14.36 11.20
N LEU A 49 -1.18 14.57 10.21
CA LEU A 49 -2.04 13.51 9.66
C LEU A 49 -1.23 12.40 8.97
N ILE A 50 -0.14 12.76 8.28
CA ILE A 50 0.78 11.79 7.66
C ILE A 50 1.43 10.92 8.74
N ASP A 51 1.94 11.53 9.80
CA ASP A 51 2.61 10.79 10.89
C ASP A 51 1.66 9.82 11.60
N GLU A 52 0.44 10.26 11.91
CA GLU A 52 -0.58 9.38 12.48
C GLU A 52 -0.94 8.22 11.54
N HIS A 53 -1.15 8.51 10.27
CA HIS A 53 -1.46 7.49 9.27
C HIS A 53 -0.32 6.47 9.17
N LYS A 54 0.93 6.94 9.08
CA LYS A 54 2.12 6.10 8.99
C LYS A 54 2.25 5.14 10.17
N GLN A 55 2.07 5.63 11.40
CA GLN A 55 2.13 4.80 12.60
C GLN A 55 1.04 3.71 12.60
N LYS A 56 -0.21 4.08 12.27
CA LYS A 56 -1.32 3.12 12.17
C LYS A 56 -1.08 2.08 11.09
N MET A 57 -0.61 2.51 9.92
CA MET A 57 -0.33 1.62 8.80
C MET A 57 0.80 0.64 9.10
N GLN A 58 1.88 1.09 9.74
CA GLN A 58 2.98 0.21 10.12
C GLN A 58 2.48 -0.92 11.02
N LEU A 59 1.72 -0.60 12.06
CA LEU A 59 1.17 -1.61 12.98
C LEU A 59 0.26 -2.61 12.24
N LEU A 60 -0.60 -2.13 11.35
CA LEU A 60 -1.53 -2.99 10.60
C LEU A 60 -0.80 -3.88 9.60
N THR A 61 0.18 -3.36 8.89
CA THR A 61 0.96 -4.12 7.90
C THR A 61 1.87 -5.15 8.56
N ASP A 62 2.44 -4.86 9.72
CA ASP A 62 3.24 -5.82 10.48
C ASP A 62 2.37 -6.98 10.98
N ASN A 63 1.18 -6.68 11.52
CA ASN A 63 0.22 -7.70 11.94
C ASN A 63 -0.27 -8.53 10.74
N PHE A 64 -0.54 -7.90 9.60
CA PHE A 64 -0.94 -8.60 8.38
C PHE A 64 0.14 -9.56 7.90
N LYS A 65 1.38 -9.10 7.86
CA LYS A 65 2.55 -9.92 7.48
C LYS A 65 2.73 -11.11 8.43
N GLN A 66 2.64 -10.88 9.73
CA GLN A 66 2.76 -11.94 10.74
C GLN A 66 1.64 -12.98 10.60
N THR A 67 0.39 -12.53 10.48
CA THR A 67 -0.76 -13.42 10.30
C THR A 67 -0.65 -14.23 9.01
N LYS A 68 -0.18 -13.60 7.94
CA LYS A 68 0.08 -14.27 6.66
C LYS A 68 1.17 -15.34 6.78
N ASN A 69 2.26 -15.05 7.47
CA ASN A 69 3.31 -16.04 7.74
C ASN A 69 2.75 -17.21 8.56
N ASN A 70 1.97 -16.95 9.59
CA ASN A 70 1.33 -17.98 10.39
C ASN A 70 0.39 -18.86 9.55
N LEU A 71 -0.36 -18.27 8.62
CA LEU A 71 -1.23 -19.02 7.71
C LEU A 71 -0.42 -20.00 6.85
N TYR A 72 0.67 -19.56 6.24
CA TYR A 72 1.47 -20.44 5.39
C TYR A 72 2.29 -21.46 6.17
N ASN A 73 2.63 -21.19 7.43
CA ASN A 73 3.27 -22.18 8.31
C ASN A 73 2.34 -23.37 8.60
N THR A 74 1.03 -23.21 8.57
CA THR A 74 0.09 -24.34 8.74
C THR A 74 0.22 -25.41 7.67
N LEU A 75 0.76 -25.06 6.48
CA LEU A 75 1.00 -26.01 5.40
C LEU A 75 2.12 -27.01 5.74
N ALA A 76 3.11 -26.59 6.53
CA ALA A 76 4.22 -27.46 6.94
C ALA A 76 3.80 -28.45 8.03
N ASP A 77 2.80 -28.08 8.84
CA ASP A 77 2.37 -28.87 10.01
C ASP A 77 1.14 -29.76 9.72
N ASP A 78 0.63 -29.76 8.48
CA ASP A 78 -0.64 -30.41 8.08
C ASP A 78 -1.82 -30.03 9.02
N ASN A 79 -1.79 -28.81 9.57
CA ASN A 79 -2.74 -28.33 10.57
C ASN A 79 -3.76 -27.39 9.95
N ASP A 80 -4.85 -27.94 9.41
CA ASP A 80 -5.95 -27.17 8.83
C ASP A 80 -6.87 -26.50 9.86
N VAL A 81 -6.74 -26.83 11.15
CA VAL A 81 -7.70 -26.38 12.19
C VAL A 81 -7.72 -24.86 12.36
N THR A 82 -6.56 -24.20 12.16
CA THR A 82 -6.43 -22.74 12.37
C THR A 82 -6.50 -21.94 11.06
N LYS A 83 -6.50 -22.58 9.91
CA LYS A 83 -6.48 -21.95 8.58
C LYS A 83 -7.60 -20.94 8.40
N ASP A 84 -8.84 -21.33 8.64
CA ASP A 84 -10.00 -20.46 8.41
C ASP A 84 -10.02 -19.26 9.36
N SER A 85 -9.57 -19.45 10.60
CA SER A 85 -9.40 -18.35 11.57
C SER A 85 -8.35 -17.34 11.10
N LEU A 86 -7.22 -17.80 10.57
CA LEU A 86 -6.15 -16.93 10.06
C LEU A 86 -6.58 -16.18 8.81
N ILE A 87 -7.33 -16.84 7.90
CA ILE A 87 -7.91 -16.18 6.72
C ILE A 87 -8.88 -15.08 7.15
N ASN A 88 -9.75 -15.34 8.12
CA ASN A 88 -10.68 -14.33 8.64
C ASN A 88 -9.92 -13.15 9.30
N GLN A 89 -8.85 -13.42 10.04
CA GLN A 89 -8.00 -12.35 10.61
C GLN A 89 -7.37 -11.49 9.52
N LEU A 90 -6.87 -12.09 8.42
CA LEU A 90 -6.34 -11.34 7.28
C LEU A 90 -7.41 -10.46 6.63
N ALA A 91 -8.64 -10.95 6.47
CA ALA A 91 -9.75 -10.18 5.93
C ALA A 91 -10.09 -8.96 6.84
N VAL A 92 -10.11 -9.15 8.15
CA VAL A 92 -10.32 -8.06 9.12
C VAL A 92 -9.18 -7.05 9.07
N LEU A 93 -7.93 -7.50 9.00
CA LEU A 93 -6.77 -6.61 8.89
C LEU A 93 -6.79 -5.80 7.59
N GLN A 94 -7.15 -6.44 6.46
CA GLN A 94 -7.32 -5.72 5.19
C GLN A 94 -8.40 -4.66 5.28
N SER A 95 -9.55 -4.96 5.87
CA SER A 95 -10.62 -3.99 6.10
C SER A 95 -10.15 -2.79 6.95
N LYS A 96 -9.33 -3.03 7.98
CA LYS A 96 -8.75 -1.96 8.81
C LYS A 96 -7.75 -1.11 8.01
N ILE A 97 -6.95 -1.72 7.15
CA ILE A 97 -6.00 -1.02 6.27
C ILE A 97 -6.76 -0.06 5.36
N GLU A 98 -7.80 -0.54 4.65
CA GLU A 98 -8.61 0.30 3.76
C GLU A 98 -9.32 1.42 4.52
N SER A 99 -9.89 1.11 5.68
CA SER A 99 -10.53 2.12 6.54
C SER A 99 -9.53 3.19 7.02
N THR A 100 -8.29 2.80 7.30
CA THR A 100 -7.23 3.74 7.71
C THR A 100 -6.85 4.68 6.58
N HIS A 101 -6.71 4.17 5.35
CA HIS A 101 -6.48 5.00 4.17
C HIS A 101 -7.65 5.96 3.93
N TYR A 102 -8.88 5.45 3.93
CA TYR A 102 -10.07 6.27 3.70
C TYR A 102 -10.20 7.39 4.74
N ASN A 103 -10.04 7.07 6.02
CA ASN A 103 -10.13 8.05 7.10
C ASN A 103 -9.03 9.11 7.05
N HIS A 104 -7.83 8.75 6.58
CA HIS A 104 -6.76 9.71 6.33
C HIS A 104 -7.20 10.77 5.30
N PHE A 105 -7.81 10.36 4.18
CA PHE A 105 -8.31 11.31 3.19
C PHE A 105 -9.53 12.11 3.68
N ILE A 106 -10.38 11.55 4.52
CA ILE A 106 -11.43 12.32 5.19
C ILE A 106 -10.84 13.41 6.10
N ALA A 107 -9.76 13.10 6.83
CA ALA A 107 -9.07 14.07 7.66
C ALA A 107 -8.42 15.18 6.82
N ILE A 108 -7.80 14.85 5.67
CA ILE A 108 -7.27 15.82 4.71
C ILE A 108 -8.39 16.74 4.19
N LYS A 109 -9.55 16.18 3.84
CA LYS A 109 -10.71 16.97 3.40
C LYS A 109 -11.16 17.99 4.46
N LYS A 110 -11.11 17.60 5.74
CA LYS A 110 -11.55 18.47 6.85
C LYS A 110 -10.66 19.70 7.06
N ILE A 111 -9.38 19.64 6.69
CA ILE A 111 -8.48 20.79 6.77
C ILE A 111 -8.56 21.71 5.54
N CYS A 112 -9.25 21.28 4.47
CA CYS A 112 -9.48 22.11 3.28
C CYS A 112 -10.46 23.24 3.58
N PHE A 113 -10.17 24.43 3.02
CA PHE A 113 -11.14 25.53 2.97
C PHE A 113 -12.20 25.26 1.88
N PRO A 114 -13.36 25.93 1.94
CA PRO A 114 -14.43 25.73 0.95
C PRO A 114 -13.99 25.89 -0.50
N ASN A 115 -13.11 26.82 -0.80
CA ASN A 115 -12.57 27.06 -2.15
C ASN A 115 -11.59 25.97 -2.62
N GLN A 116 -11.09 25.12 -1.73
CA GLN A 116 -10.19 24.00 -2.04
C GLN A 116 -10.95 22.68 -2.28
N LEU A 117 -12.24 22.60 -1.93
CA LEU A 117 -13.01 21.36 -2.02
C LEU A 117 -13.17 20.86 -3.47
N ALA A 118 -13.22 21.76 -4.46
CA ALA A 118 -13.23 21.34 -5.86
C ALA A 118 -11.94 20.58 -6.24
N ASN A 119 -10.79 21.09 -5.81
CA ASN A 119 -9.50 20.45 -6.03
C ASN A 119 -9.40 19.10 -5.29
N PHE A 120 -9.93 19.04 -4.07
CA PHE A 120 -10.01 17.78 -3.33
C PHE A 120 -10.88 16.74 -4.06
N ASN A 121 -12.01 17.13 -4.63
CA ASN A 121 -12.88 16.25 -5.39
C ASN A 121 -12.19 15.69 -6.65
N GLU A 122 -11.41 16.51 -7.35
CA GLU A 122 -10.60 16.04 -8.47
C GLU A 122 -9.50 15.07 -8.00
N LEU A 123 -8.79 15.40 -6.92
CA LEU A 123 -7.81 14.50 -6.32
C LEU A 123 -8.44 13.15 -5.94
N SER A 124 -9.64 13.14 -5.35
CA SER A 124 -10.32 11.92 -4.91
C SER A 124 -10.63 10.95 -6.06
N LYS A 125 -10.91 11.46 -7.25
CA LYS A 125 -11.10 10.62 -8.46
C LYS A 125 -9.82 9.92 -8.89
N GLU A 126 -8.68 10.56 -8.68
CA GLU A 126 -7.37 9.98 -9.01
C GLU A 126 -6.93 8.91 -7.99
N LEU A 127 -7.34 9.04 -6.71
CA LEU A 127 -6.93 8.12 -5.64
C LEU A 127 -7.29 6.65 -5.94
N SER A 128 -8.46 6.40 -6.50
CA SER A 128 -8.89 5.05 -6.88
C SER A 128 -7.94 4.41 -7.91
N THR A 129 -7.30 5.22 -8.75
CA THR A 129 -6.33 4.74 -9.74
C THR A 129 -4.94 4.51 -9.16
N PHE A 130 -4.56 5.22 -8.09
CA PHE A 130 -3.26 5.02 -7.41
C PHE A 130 -3.22 3.71 -6.63
N PHE A 131 -4.36 3.29 -6.06
CA PHE A 131 -4.47 2.07 -5.26
C PHE A 131 -5.01 0.87 -6.03
N SER A 132 -5.30 1.01 -7.33
CA SER A 132 -5.74 -0.10 -8.19
C SER A 132 -4.55 -0.98 -8.58
N PRO A 133 -4.66 -2.31 -8.44
CA PRO A 133 -3.58 -3.24 -8.79
C PRO A 133 -3.24 -3.29 -10.28
N ASP A 134 -4.06 -2.70 -11.16
CA ASP A 134 -3.99 -2.87 -12.61
C ASP A 134 -3.03 -1.94 -13.36
N LYS A 135 -2.16 -1.18 -12.69
CA LYS A 135 -1.21 -0.25 -13.37
C LYS A 135 0.00 -0.91 -14.04
N LYS A 136 0.14 -2.23 -14.03
CA LYS A 136 1.35 -2.90 -14.56
C LYS A 136 1.39 -3.13 -16.07
N ASN A 137 0.33 -2.81 -16.84
CA ASN A 137 0.27 -3.23 -18.25
C ASN A 137 -0.12 -2.16 -19.28
N ARG A 138 0.08 -0.85 -19.05
CA ARG A 138 -0.25 0.17 -20.08
C ARG A 138 0.93 0.71 -20.89
N ASN A 139 2.13 0.18 -20.73
CA ASN A 139 3.30 0.60 -21.52
C ASN A 139 3.97 -0.59 -22.23
N GLN A 140 3.20 -1.37 -22.98
CA GLN A 140 3.78 -2.12 -24.10
C GLN A 140 3.29 -1.50 -25.40
N PRO A 141 4.18 -1.00 -26.26
CA PRO A 141 3.83 -0.67 -27.64
C PRO A 141 3.41 -1.98 -28.32
N GLN A 142 2.27 -1.95 -28.96
CA GLN A 142 1.88 -3.02 -29.88
C GLN A 142 2.65 -2.75 -31.18
N ASP A 143 3.65 -3.56 -31.46
CA ASP A 143 4.17 -3.75 -32.81
C ASP A 143 3.29 -4.73 -33.58
#